data_722b2c80cd61f21bc1527ad33f459797
#
_entry.id   722b2c80cd61f21bc1527ad33f459797
#
_cell.length_a   1.000
_cell.length_b   1.000
_cell.length_c   1.000
_cell.angle_alpha   90.00
_cell.angle_beta   90.00
_cell.angle_gamma   90.00
#
_symmetry.space_group_name_H-M   'P 1'
#
loop_
_entity.id
_entity.type
_entity.pdbx_description
1 polymer ?
#
loop_
_entity_poly.entity_id
_entity_poly.type
_entity_poly.pdbx_seq_one_letter_code
_entity_poly.pdbx_strand_id
1 'polypeptide(L)'
;MGKFVIRKTNTGIKFDLKAGNGEVIATSEVYASEAACKNGVESVKKNAPVAAVENQTVEGYAAEKHPKFEVYTDKAGEFRFRLKATNGQVIAVREGY
;
A
#
# COMPACT_ATOMS: atom_id res chain seq x y z
N MET A 1 -12.69 7.56 11.45
CA MET A 1 -12.63 7.50 9.99
C MET A 1 -11.21 7.73 9.48
N GLY A 2 -10.78 6.93 8.53
CA GLY A 2 -9.43 7.05 7.99
C GLY A 2 -9.26 8.26 7.07
N LYS A 3 -8.02 8.64 6.84
CA LYS A 3 -7.71 9.73 5.91
C LYS A 3 -6.37 9.51 5.24
N PHE A 4 -6.20 10.14 4.08
CA PHE A 4 -4.93 10.20 3.38
C PHE A 4 -4.25 11.52 3.70
N VAL A 5 -2.96 11.47 3.99
CA VAL A 5 -2.15 12.67 4.27
C VAL A 5 -1.01 12.71 3.26
N ILE A 6 -0.97 13.78 2.48
CA ILE A 6 0.12 13.98 1.50
C ILE A 6 1.19 14.83 2.17
N ARG A 7 2.44 14.41 2.05
CA ARG A 7 3.57 15.12 2.66
C ARG A 7 4.76 15.18 1.73
N LYS A 8 5.59 16.19 1.93
CA LYS A 8 6.88 16.31 1.24
C LYS A 8 7.94 15.52 1.97
N THR A 9 8.85 14.93 1.20
CA THR A 9 10.03 14.26 1.73
C THR A 9 11.27 14.85 1.07
N ASN A 10 12.46 14.43 1.48
CA ASN A 10 13.71 14.91 0.88
C ASN A 10 13.84 14.53 -0.59
N THR A 11 13.16 13.46 -1.02
CA THR A 11 13.29 12.93 -2.38
C THR A 11 12.05 13.13 -3.24
N GLY A 12 10.96 13.66 -2.66
CA GLY A 12 9.73 13.87 -3.42
C GLY A 12 8.51 13.96 -2.52
N ILE A 13 7.41 13.40 -2.99
CA ILE A 13 6.11 13.50 -2.32
C ILE A 13 5.57 12.11 -2.06
N LYS A 14 5.06 11.89 -0.86
CA LYS A 14 4.43 10.63 -0.45
C LYS A 14 3.06 10.89 0.13
N PHE A 15 2.25 9.85 0.22
CA PHE A 15 1.05 9.90 1.05
C PHE A 15 1.10 8.78 2.10
N ASP A 16 0.44 9.06 3.22
CA ASP A 16 0.19 8.06 4.27
C ASP A 16 -1.31 7.83 4.36
N LEU A 17 -1.71 6.59 4.54
CA LEU A 17 -3.08 6.26 4.88
C LEU A 17 -3.15 6.08 6.39
N LYS A 18 -3.96 6.90 7.04
CA LYS A 18 -4.13 6.86 8.51
C LYS A 18 -5.49 6.31 8.89
N ALA A 19 -5.51 5.49 9.93
CA ALA A 19 -6.74 4.99 10.52
C ALA A 19 -7.43 6.08 11.33
N GLY A 20 -8.65 5.79 11.80
CA GLY A 20 -9.42 6.75 12.60
C GLY A 20 -8.74 7.17 13.89
N ASN A 21 -7.87 6.32 14.46
CA ASN A 21 -7.09 6.63 15.66
C ASN A 21 -5.78 7.39 15.39
N GLY A 22 -5.52 7.74 14.12
CA GLY A 22 -4.32 8.48 13.73
C GLY A 22 -3.12 7.63 13.41
N GLU A 23 -3.20 6.31 13.55
CA GLU A 23 -2.08 5.43 13.20
C GLU A 23 -1.90 5.33 11.69
N VAL A 24 -0.65 5.30 11.24
CA VAL A 24 -0.34 5.08 9.83
C VAL A 24 -0.53 3.61 9.51
N ILE A 25 -1.45 3.33 8.57
CA ILE A 25 -1.71 1.96 8.12
C ILE A 25 -0.76 1.58 7.00
N ALA A 26 -0.53 2.51 6.09
CA ALA A 26 0.32 2.24 4.91
C ALA A 26 0.91 3.54 4.38
N THR A 27 2.04 3.42 3.69
CA THR A 27 2.76 4.56 3.10
C THR A 27 3.00 4.26 1.63
N SER A 28 2.87 5.28 0.77
CA SER A 28 3.12 5.13 -0.66
C SER A 28 4.60 5.16 -1.01
N GLU A 29 4.88 4.83 -2.27
CA GLU A 29 6.17 5.13 -2.90
C GLU A 29 6.33 6.65 -3.04
N VAL A 30 7.55 7.09 -3.35
CA VAL A 30 7.83 8.51 -3.58
C VAL A 30 7.36 8.90 -4.99
N TYR A 31 6.57 9.96 -5.07
CA TYR A 31 6.11 10.53 -6.33
C TYR A 31 6.89 11.81 -6.64
N ALA A 32 7.05 12.08 -7.92
CA ALA A 32 7.81 13.26 -8.38
C ALA A 32 7.03 14.56 -8.23
N SER A 33 5.69 14.49 -8.14
CA SER A 33 4.84 15.67 -8.06
C SER A 33 3.64 15.41 -7.19
N GLU A 34 3.01 16.49 -6.70
CA GLU A 34 1.78 16.40 -5.93
C GLU A 34 0.65 15.80 -6.77
N ALA A 35 0.57 16.16 -8.05
CA ALA A 35 -0.45 15.61 -8.94
C ALA A 35 -0.31 14.10 -9.09
N ALA A 36 0.92 13.60 -9.25
CA ALA A 36 1.18 12.16 -9.32
C ALA A 36 0.80 11.47 -8.00
N CYS A 37 1.12 12.10 -6.87
CA CYS A 37 0.77 11.57 -5.55
C CYS A 37 -0.75 11.48 -5.37
N LYS A 38 -1.49 12.50 -5.81
CA LYS A 38 -2.95 12.47 -5.74
C LYS A 38 -3.53 11.35 -6.61
N ASN A 39 -2.93 11.10 -7.77
CA ASN A 39 -3.33 9.97 -8.61
C ASN A 39 -3.10 8.64 -7.88
N GLY A 40 -2.01 8.53 -7.12
CA GLY A 40 -1.76 7.35 -6.29
C GLY A 40 -2.82 7.16 -5.24
N VAL A 41 -3.25 8.22 -4.56
CA VAL A 41 -4.35 8.18 -3.58
C VAL A 41 -5.63 7.68 -4.25
N GLU A 42 -5.97 8.20 -5.43
CA GLU A 42 -7.16 7.76 -6.14
C GLU A 42 -7.05 6.29 -6.56
N SER A 43 -5.84 5.85 -6.91
CA SER A 43 -5.60 4.45 -7.24
C SER A 43 -5.88 3.54 -6.05
N VAL A 44 -5.48 3.94 -4.84
CA VAL A 44 -5.80 3.16 -3.63
C VAL A 44 -7.31 3.10 -3.43
N LYS A 45 -7.99 4.24 -3.54
CA LYS A 45 -9.45 4.30 -3.36
C LYS A 45 -10.18 3.40 -4.35
N LYS A 46 -9.67 3.29 -5.56
CA LYS A 46 -10.27 2.50 -6.63
C LYS A 46 -9.97 1.01 -6.47
N ASN A 47 -8.74 0.66 -6.11
CA ASN A 47 -8.28 -0.73 -6.14
C ASN A 47 -8.52 -1.48 -4.83
N ALA A 48 -8.38 -0.82 -3.68
CA ALA A 48 -8.47 -1.49 -2.40
C ALA A 48 -9.80 -2.22 -2.17
N PRO A 49 -10.98 -1.63 -2.53
CA PRO A 49 -12.25 -2.32 -2.28
C PRO A 49 -12.44 -3.61 -3.06
N VAL A 50 -11.74 -3.77 -4.18
CA VAL A 50 -11.89 -4.94 -5.05
C VAL A 50 -10.66 -5.85 -5.04
N ALA A 51 -9.63 -5.49 -4.28
CA ALA A 51 -8.39 -6.25 -4.24
C ALA A 51 -8.58 -7.56 -3.46
N ALA A 52 -8.09 -8.66 -4.04
CA ALA A 52 -8.02 -9.93 -3.34
C ALA A 52 -6.84 -9.91 -2.36
N VAL A 53 -6.86 -10.78 -1.37
CA VAL A 53 -5.75 -10.91 -0.42
C VAL A 53 -4.96 -12.16 -0.76
N GLU A 54 -3.69 -11.99 -1.11
CA GLU A 54 -2.76 -13.08 -1.38
C GLU A 54 -1.83 -13.22 -0.16
N ASN A 55 -2.04 -14.27 0.61
CA ASN A 55 -1.25 -14.49 1.83
C ASN A 55 -0.03 -15.33 1.48
N GLN A 56 1.11 -14.68 1.27
CA GLN A 56 2.36 -15.34 0.90
C GLN A 56 3.08 -15.97 2.09
N THR A 57 2.52 -15.85 3.30
CA THR A 57 3.12 -16.45 4.51
C THR A 57 2.71 -17.90 4.69
N VAL A 58 1.77 -18.39 3.89
CA VAL A 58 1.27 -19.76 3.94
C VAL A 58 1.96 -20.57 2.85
N GLU A 59 2.49 -21.73 3.23
CA GLU A 59 3.12 -22.63 2.26
C GLU A 59 2.10 -23.09 1.22
N GLY A 60 2.50 -23.02 -0.05
CA GLY A 60 1.63 -23.43 -1.15
C GLY A 60 0.55 -22.42 -1.49
N TYR A 61 0.71 -21.16 -1.09
CA TYR A 61 -0.29 -20.14 -1.40
C TYR A 61 -0.54 -20.03 -2.90
N ALA A 62 -1.77 -19.67 -3.28
CA ALA A 62 -2.14 -19.45 -4.67
C ALA A 62 -1.98 -17.97 -5.03
N ALA A 63 -1.38 -17.70 -6.19
CA ALA A 63 -1.26 -16.33 -6.68
C ALA A 63 -2.64 -15.79 -7.08
N GLU A 64 -2.91 -14.55 -6.67
CA GLU A 64 -4.16 -13.87 -7.01
C GLU A 64 -3.94 -12.92 -8.20
N LYS A 65 -5.03 -12.53 -8.83
CA LYS A 65 -4.97 -11.55 -9.92
C LYS A 65 -4.90 -10.14 -9.35
N HIS A 66 -4.31 -9.22 -10.10
CA HIS A 66 -4.29 -7.80 -9.74
C HIS A 66 -5.66 -7.16 -9.95
N PRO A 67 -6.09 -6.17 -9.15
CA PRO A 67 -5.36 -5.64 -7.98
C PRO A 67 -5.41 -6.62 -6.82
N LYS A 68 -4.40 -6.57 -5.96
CA LYS A 68 -4.35 -7.50 -4.80
C LYS A 68 -3.54 -6.89 -3.66
N PHE A 69 -3.84 -7.35 -2.45
CA PHE A 69 -2.98 -7.15 -1.29
C PHE A 69 -2.08 -8.38 -1.18
N GLU A 70 -0.79 -8.17 -1.05
CA GLU A 70 0.15 -9.26 -0.77
C GLU A 70 0.58 -9.17 0.69
N VAL A 71 0.33 -10.22 1.45
CA VAL A 71 0.80 -10.34 2.83
C VAL A 71 2.05 -11.22 2.81
N TYR A 72 3.14 -10.74 3.38
CA TYR A 72 4.42 -11.45 3.33
C TYR A 72 5.24 -11.18 4.58
N THR A 73 6.30 -11.95 4.78
CA THR A 73 7.28 -11.69 5.84
C THR A 73 8.53 -11.07 5.24
N ASP A 74 9.11 -10.09 5.94
CA ASP A 74 10.34 -9.46 5.50
C ASP A 74 11.56 -10.23 6.04
N LYS A 75 12.76 -9.70 5.79
CA LYS A 75 14.01 -10.34 6.22
C LYS A 75 14.15 -10.42 7.73
N ALA A 76 13.49 -9.53 8.46
CA ALA A 76 13.50 -9.52 9.92
C ALA A 76 12.45 -10.44 10.52
N GLY A 77 11.65 -11.13 9.68
CA GLY A 77 10.59 -12.02 10.12
C GLY A 77 9.30 -11.31 10.50
N GLU A 78 9.18 -10.03 10.23
CA GLU A 78 7.97 -9.27 10.52
C GLU A 78 6.96 -9.39 9.39
N PHE A 79 5.67 -9.39 9.74
CA PHE A 79 4.60 -9.42 8.75
C PHE A 79 4.39 -8.04 8.17
N ARG A 80 4.26 -7.99 6.84
CA ARG A 80 3.97 -6.77 6.10
C ARG A 80 2.90 -7.04 5.07
N PHE A 81 2.27 -5.98 4.56
CA PHE A 81 1.45 -6.09 3.38
C PHE A 81 1.75 -4.94 2.42
N ARG A 82 1.40 -5.18 1.16
CA ARG A 82 1.46 -4.13 0.14
C ARG A 82 0.25 -4.27 -0.77
N LEU A 83 -0.22 -3.14 -1.29
CA LEU A 83 -1.31 -3.11 -2.25
C LEU A 83 -0.74 -2.92 -3.64
N LYS A 84 -1.08 -3.82 -4.53
CA LYS A 84 -0.71 -3.72 -5.94
C LYS A 84 -1.91 -3.32 -6.79
N ALA A 85 -1.70 -2.35 -7.70
CA ALA A 85 -2.72 -1.89 -8.62
C ALA A 85 -2.96 -2.92 -9.72
N THR A 86 -3.95 -2.64 -10.57
CA THR A 86 -4.31 -3.50 -11.70
C THR A 86 -3.11 -3.81 -12.62
N ASN A 87 -2.18 -2.84 -12.76
CA ASN A 87 -0.98 -3.01 -13.60
C ASN A 87 0.19 -3.69 -12.86
N GLY A 88 -0.03 -4.12 -11.61
CA GLY A 88 1.01 -4.78 -10.81
C GLY A 88 1.95 -3.85 -10.06
N GLN A 89 1.79 -2.55 -10.17
CA GLN A 89 2.65 -1.60 -9.43
C GLN A 89 2.25 -1.55 -7.96
N VAL A 90 3.25 -1.43 -7.09
CA VAL A 90 3.02 -1.24 -5.66
C VAL A 90 2.52 0.19 -5.42
N ILE A 91 1.33 0.31 -4.84
CA ILE A 91 0.73 1.62 -4.54
C ILE A 91 1.03 2.04 -3.11
N ALA A 92 0.98 1.09 -2.18
CA ALA A 92 1.17 1.39 -0.76
C ALA A 92 1.75 0.18 -0.05
N VAL A 93 2.54 0.43 1.00
CA VAL A 93 3.22 -0.61 1.78
C VAL A 93 2.98 -0.35 3.26
N ARG A 94 2.66 -1.41 4.00
CA ARG A 94 2.57 -1.35 5.46
C ARG A 94 3.92 -1.68 6.06
N GLU A 95 4.34 -0.85 7.03
CA GLU A 95 5.51 -1.15 7.85
C GLU A 95 5.27 -2.43 8.67
N GLY A 96 6.34 -3.06 9.14
CA GLY A 96 6.23 -4.34 9.84
C GLY A 96 5.30 -4.34 11.05
N TYR A 97 4.66 -5.45 11.26
CA TYR A 97 3.86 -5.73 12.44
C TYR A 97 4.66 -6.54 13.44
#